data_931626186695255b3df5364848bd9e79
#
_entry.id   931626186695255b3df5364848bd9e79
#
_cell.length_a   1.000
_cell.length_b   1.000
_cell.length_c   1.000
_cell.angle_alpha   90.00
_cell.angle_beta   90.00
_cell.angle_gamma   90.00
#
_symmetry.space_group_name_H-M   'P 1'
#
loop_
_entity.id
_entity.type
_entity.pdbx_description
1 polymer ?
#
loop_
_entity_poly.entity_id
_entity_poly.type
_entity_poly.pdbx_seq_one_letter_code
_entity_poly.pdbx_strand_id
1 'polypeptide(L)'
;MKRPQAVILIQERDAVGTNPPMDELSRVDYCGNMVYDRGERRLLLENGYVTFDIATNAPSYHFYLRDHLGNNRVVMAGDGTVEQVTHYYPFGGVMRESTNPGLQPYKYGGKELDRTSGLDAYDFGARMFFADRMQWGQMDPLCEKYYDWSPYGYCKNRPFNLIDPNGKDEWDIDQQGHVLSKRKTSDLDSFYKVEDDGHKYLILSLQKGTILQYRQSTTNGDGDTILTYDVFKIRGDENGVALFKAMSAHTGVEWSLAKTGIVGKKGLDFLTSSHVTDAEFGMKDLINNQLKNGYKLREIDHNHPRNTLYPSGVDTGNKGDILVAKQITDIFGSSVILKIYIPVTDEYIEYNSNSIFSDFE
;
A
#
# COMPACT_ATOMS: atom_id res chain seq x y z
N MET A 1 10.60 13.66 3.15
CA MET A 1 10.59 15.05 3.66
C MET A 1 9.30 15.70 3.22
N LYS A 2 8.33 15.88 4.13
CA LYS A 2 7.19 16.75 3.84
C LYS A 2 7.75 18.16 3.62
N ARG A 3 7.31 18.84 2.56
CA ARG A 3 7.61 20.26 2.36
C ARG A 3 6.97 21.02 3.52
N PRO A 4 7.58 22.10 4.03
CA PRO A 4 6.89 22.96 4.98
C PRO A 4 5.59 23.41 4.33
N GLN A 5 4.47 23.23 5.04
CA GLN A 5 3.18 23.77 4.61
C GLN A 5 3.30 25.28 4.53
N ALA A 6 2.71 25.85 3.49
CA ALA A 6 2.73 27.29 3.29
C ALA A 6 2.11 28.00 4.48
N VAL A 7 2.82 28.97 5.02
CA VAL A 7 2.26 29.91 6.00
C VAL A 7 1.13 30.68 5.31
N ILE A 8 -0.10 30.43 5.72
CA ILE A 8 -1.24 31.24 5.25
C ILE A 8 -1.24 32.53 6.05
N LEU A 9 -0.76 33.59 5.44
CA LEU A 9 -0.86 34.92 5.99
C LEU A 9 -2.24 35.50 5.68
N ILE A 10 -3.09 35.62 6.68
CA ILE A 10 -4.38 36.29 6.56
C ILE A 10 -4.17 37.75 6.98
N GLN A 11 -4.38 38.64 6.03
CA GLN A 11 -4.42 40.09 6.28
C GLN A 11 -5.86 40.49 6.60
N GLU A 12 -6.16 40.76 7.88
CA GLU A 12 -7.37 41.48 8.23
C GLU A 12 -7.14 42.97 7.93
N ARG A 13 -7.99 43.58 7.11
CA ARG A 13 -8.04 45.02 6.92
C ARG A 13 -8.98 45.61 7.94
N ASP A 14 -8.45 46.43 8.82
CA ASP A 14 -9.28 47.31 9.63
C ASP A 14 -9.88 48.46 8.77
N ALA A 15 -10.95 49.07 9.25
CA ALA A 15 -11.67 50.14 8.54
C ALA A 15 -10.85 51.44 8.37
N VAL A 16 -9.59 51.50 8.82
CA VAL A 16 -8.78 52.73 8.87
C VAL A 16 -7.51 52.66 8.00
N GLY A 17 -7.25 51.53 7.33
CA GLY A 17 -6.19 51.44 6.32
C GLY A 17 -4.75 51.38 6.86
N THR A 18 -4.55 51.20 8.16
CA THR A 18 -3.24 50.87 8.72
C THR A 18 -3.08 49.34 8.69
N ASN A 19 -2.08 48.84 7.98
CA ASN A 19 -1.76 47.42 8.03
C ASN A 19 -1.25 47.10 9.45
N PRO A 20 -1.93 46.28 10.27
CA PRO A 20 -1.32 45.76 11.48
C PRO A 20 -0.07 44.95 11.11
N PRO A 21 0.93 44.87 12.01
CA PRO A 21 2.04 43.96 11.82
C PRO A 21 1.47 42.57 11.54
N MET A 22 2.03 41.87 10.55
CA MET A 22 1.62 40.48 10.25
C MET A 22 1.98 39.61 11.46
N ASP A 23 1.00 39.36 12.31
CA ASP A 23 1.14 38.37 13.38
C ASP A 23 1.08 36.96 12.71
N GLU A 24 2.04 36.13 13.04
CA GLU A 24 2.07 34.71 12.65
C GLU A 24 0.96 34.01 13.43
N LEU A 25 -0.25 33.97 12.85
CA LEU A 25 -1.49 33.55 13.50
C LEU A 25 -1.50 32.09 13.92
N SER A 26 -0.81 31.23 13.18
CA SER A 26 -0.47 29.87 13.61
C SER A 26 0.65 29.29 12.75
N ARG A 27 1.65 28.72 13.38
CA ARG A 27 2.72 27.99 12.71
C ARG A 27 2.79 26.59 13.29
N VAL A 28 2.73 25.59 12.42
CA VAL A 28 2.98 24.19 12.75
C VAL A 28 4.17 23.70 11.93
N ASP A 29 5.23 23.27 12.62
CA ASP A 29 6.43 22.74 11.97
C ASP A 29 6.44 21.20 12.07
N TYR A 30 6.66 20.52 10.94
CA TYR A 30 6.72 19.07 10.84
C TYR A 30 8.16 18.61 10.58
N CYS A 31 8.73 17.84 11.49
CA CYS A 31 10.04 17.22 11.39
C CYS A 31 9.91 15.69 11.46
N GLY A 32 9.62 15.05 10.32
CA GLY A 32 9.31 13.62 10.29
C GLY A 32 8.00 13.32 11.02
N ASN A 33 8.08 12.55 12.11
CA ASN A 33 6.96 12.26 13.00
C ASN A 33 6.89 13.19 14.24
N MET A 34 7.78 14.20 14.31
CA MET A 34 7.72 15.22 15.35
C MET A 34 6.98 16.45 14.82
N VAL A 35 5.99 16.92 15.57
CA VAL A 35 5.19 18.10 15.29
C VAL A 35 5.42 19.13 16.37
N TYR A 36 5.64 20.37 15.96
CA TYR A 36 5.77 21.53 16.84
C TYR A 36 4.61 22.49 16.55
N ASP A 37 3.71 22.64 17.49
CA ASP A 37 2.54 23.51 17.39
C ASP A 37 2.50 24.46 18.59
N ARG A 38 2.71 25.75 18.36
CA ARG A 38 2.63 26.80 19.40
C ARG A 38 3.39 26.46 20.71
N GLY A 39 4.57 25.88 20.58
CA GLY A 39 5.41 25.47 21.69
C GLY A 39 5.14 24.07 22.24
N GLU A 40 4.04 23.46 21.89
CA GLU A 40 3.81 22.03 22.16
C GLU A 40 4.65 21.17 21.23
N ARG A 41 5.23 20.10 21.78
CA ARG A 41 5.97 19.07 21.01
C ARG A 41 5.19 17.79 21.05
N ARG A 42 4.90 17.24 19.89
CA ARG A 42 4.13 16.02 19.74
C ARG A 42 4.88 15.03 18.85
N LEU A 43 5.23 13.87 19.40
CA LEU A 43 5.79 12.75 18.63
C LEU A 43 4.64 11.85 18.19
N LEU A 44 4.41 11.76 16.89
CA LEU A 44 3.38 10.91 16.30
C LEU A 44 3.84 9.46 16.27
N LEU A 45 2.99 8.57 16.77
CA LEU A 45 3.15 7.12 16.75
C LEU A 45 2.04 6.49 15.91
N GLU A 46 2.18 5.21 15.56
CA GLU A 46 1.18 4.48 14.79
C GLU A 46 -0.20 4.48 15.50
N ASN A 47 -0.22 4.18 16.79
CA ASN A 47 -1.46 4.04 17.57
C ASN A 47 -1.63 5.14 18.63
N GLY A 48 -1.12 6.35 18.39
CA GLY A 48 -1.22 7.43 19.36
C GLY A 48 -0.19 8.53 19.16
N TYR A 49 0.13 9.23 20.22
CA TYR A 49 1.18 10.25 20.23
C TYR A 49 1.74 10.44 21.63
N VAL A 50 2.89 11.10 21.70
CA VAL A 50 3.52 11.52 22.96
C VAL A 50 3.64 13.03 22.96
N THR A 51 3.17 13.69 24.01
CA THR A 51 3.45 15.10 24.28
C THR A 51 4.59 15.23 25.30
N PHE A 52 5.28 16.35 25.26
CA PHE A 52 6.39 16.63 26.17
C PHE A 52 6.12 17.92 26.96
N ASP A 53 6.15 17.83 28.26
CA ASP A 53 6.06 18.99 29.11
C ASP A 53 7.17 19.99 28.77
N ILE A 54 6.84 21.27 28.68
CA ILE A 54 7.76 22.32 28.20
C ILE A 54 8.90 22.55 29.20
N ALA A 55 8.60 22.48 30.51
CA ALA A 55 9.57 22.83 31.57
C ALA A 55 10.45 21.63 31.95
N THR A 56 9.86 20.42 32.06
CA THR A 56 10.52 19.23 32.59
C THR A 56 10.96 18.26 31.48
N ASN A 57 10.47 18.43 30.25
CA ASN A 57 10.61 17.51 29.15
C ASN A 57 10.05 16.10 29.44
N ALA A 58 9.18 15.96 30.44
CA ALA A 58 8.56 14.69 30.79
C ALA A 58 7.57 14.24 29.70
N PRO A 59 7.61 12.97 29.25
CA PRO A 59 6.70 12.46 28.23
C PRO A 59 5.33 12.09 28.83
N SER A 60 4.26 12.43 28.11
CA SER A 60 2.90 11.95 28.37
C SER A 60 2.40 11.17 27.16
N TYR A 61 1.92 9.95 27.39
CA TYR A 61 1.50 9.03 26.34
C TYR A 61 0.00 9.09 26.13
N HIS A 62 -0.42 9.15 24.86
CA HIS A 62 -1.80 9.20 24.44
C HIS A 62 -2.06 8.11 23.39
N PHE A 63 -3.10 7.30 23.59
CA PHE A 63 -3.43 6.16 22.75
C PHE A 63 -4.73 6.38 22.01
N TYR A 64 -4.78 5.96 20.73
CA TYR A 64 -5.99 5.99 19.92
C TYR A 64 -6.73 4.65 19.97
N LEU A 65 -8.04 4.69 20.24
CA LEU A 65 -8.95 3.63 19.90
C LEU A 65 -9.66 4.01 18.59
N ARG A 66 -9.46 3.19 17.57
CA ARG A 66 -9.97 3.42 16.23
C ARG A 66 -11.12 2.48 15.91
N ASP A 67 -12.00 2.93 15.01
CA ASP A 67 -12.98 2.04 14.39
C ASP A 67 -12.39 1.30 13.18
N HIS A 68 -13.20 0.46 12.53
CA HIS A 68 -12.82 -0.35 11.37
C HIS A 68 -12.37 0.46 10.14
N LEU A 69 -12.70 1.75 10.07
CA LEU A 69 -12.26 2.68 9.01
C LEU A 69 -10.99 3.46 9.39
N GLY A 70 -10.41 3.19 10.56
CA GLY A 70 -9.24 3.92 11.05
C GLY A 70 -9.55 5.28 11.66
N ASN A 71 -10.83 5.59 11.94
CA ASN A 71 -11.20 6.84 12.58
C ASN A 71 -10.81 6.84 14.05
N ASN A 72 -10.16 7.89 14.54
CA ASN A 72 -9.82 8.06 15.95
C ASN A 72 -11.10 8.35 16.75
N ARG A 73 -11.65 7.33 17.41
CA ARG A 73 -12.91 7.41 18.19
C ARG A 73 -12.68 7.87 19.62
N VAL A 74 -11.63 7.39 20.26
CA VAL A 74 -11.27 7.71 21.63
C VAL A 74 -9.78 8.00 21.71
N VAL A 75 -9.41 8.99 22.51
CA VAL A 75 -8.04 9.21 22.98
C VAL A 75 -7.99 8.91 24.46
N MET A 76 -7.04 8.08 24.86
CA MET A 76 -6.80 7.70 26.25
C MET A 76 -5.39 8.12 26.67
N ALA A 77 -5.27 8.67 27.87
CA ALA A 77 -3.98 8.89 28.51
C ALA A 77 -3.31 7.56 28.90
N GLY A 78 -2.01 7.60 29.18
CA GLY A 78 -1.24 6.44 29.62
C GLY A 78 -1.72 5.78 30.92
N ASP A 79 -2.49 6.47 31.75
CA ASP A 79 -3.10 5.95 32.97
C ASP A 79 -4.50 5.33 32.74
N GLY A 80 -4.98 5.30 31.49
CA GLY A 80 -6.28 4.78 31.11
C GLY A 80 -7.43 5.81 31.18
N THR A 81 -7.15 7.06 31.52
CA THR A 81 -8.16 8.14 31.54
C THR A 81 -8.58 8.45 30.09
N VAL A 82 -9.91 8.53 29.87
CA VAL A 82 -10.46 8.95 28.57
C VAL A 82 -10.36 10.48 28.45
N GLU A 83 -9.55 10.94 27.51
CA GLU A 83 -9.30 12.38 27.30
C GLU A 83 -10.20 12.99 26.24
N GLN A 84 -10.54 12.20 25.22
CA GLN A 84 -11.38 12.64 24.11
C GLN A 84 -12.25 11.51 23.60
N VAL A 85 -13.51 11.82 23.27
CA VAL A 85 -14.41 10.96 22.50
C VAL A 85 -14.86 11.72 21.27
N THR A 86 -14.77 11.10 20.08
CA THR A 86 -15.17 11.72 18.83
C THR A 86 -16.20 10.86 18.12
N HIS A 87 -17.34 11.45 17.77
CA HIS A 87 -18.38 10.87 16.95
C HIS A 87 -18.36 11.54 15.59
N TYR A 88 -18.57 10.73 14.53
CA TYR A 88 -18.53 11.23 13.16
C TYR A 88 -19.84 10.96 12.44
N TYR A 89 -20.22 11.90 11.57
CA TYR A 89 -21.16 11.65 10.48
C TYR A 89 -20.51 10.71 9.44
N PRO A 90 -21.30 10.09 8.57
CA PRO A 90 -20.78 9.12 7.58
C PRO A 90 -19.55 9.57 6.78
N PHE A 91 -19.51 10.83 6.38
CA PHE A 91 -18.41 11.43 5.64
C PHE A 91 -17.39 12.16 6.53
N GLY A 92 -17.30 11.79 7.81
CA GLY A 92 -16.23 12.28 8.68
C GLY A 92 -16.47 13.62 9.36
N GLY A 93 -17.61 14.27 9.13
CA GLY A 93 -17.98 15.47 9.89
C GLY A 93 -18.06 15.14 11.37
N VAL A 94 -17.44 15.96 12.23
CA VAL A 94 -17.45 15.75 13.69
C VAL A 94 -18.83 16.11 14.24
N MET A 95 -19.45 15.17 14.97
CA MET A 95 -20.76 15.38 15.59
C MET A 95 -20.66 16.27 16.82
N ARG A 96 -21.76 16.94 17.16
CA ARG A 96 -21.83 17.90 18.27
C ARG A 96 -21.65 17.22 19.64
N GLU A 97 -21.96 15.93 19.78
CA GLU A 97 -21.82 15.14 21.01
C GLU A 97 -20.36 14.78 21.33
N SER A 98 -19.43 15.10 20.42
CA SER A 98 -18.00 14.86 20.66
C SER A 98 -17.48 15.70 21.81
N THR A 99 -16.60 15.10 22.62
CA THR A 99 -15.97 15.78 23.77
C THR A 99 -14.56 16.20 23.44
N ASN A 100 -14.09 17.30 24.05
CA ASN A 100 -12.75 17.84 23.96
C ASN A 100 -12.18 17.89 22.51
N PRO A 101 -12.89 18.53 21.55
CA PRO A 101 -12.55 18.45 20.13
C PRO A 101 -11.21 19.07 19.76
N GLY A 102 -10.67 19.95 20.62
CA GLY A 102 -9.40 20.65 20.41
C GLY A 102 -8.16 19.91 20.89
N LEU A 103 -8.29 18.75 21.60
CA LEU A 103 -7.17 18.06 22.23
C LEU A 103 -6.06 17.68 21.21
N GLN A 104 -6.44 17.22 20.05
CA GLN A 104 -5.51 16.85 18.97
C GLN A 104 -6.23 16.91 17.61
N PRO A 105 -5.52 17.19 16.50
CA PRO A 105 -6.15 17.39 15.19
C PRO A 105 -6.47 16.11 14.41
N TYR A 106 -5.85 14.95 14.74
CA TYR A 106 -5.98 13.71 13.95
C TYR A 106 -7.32 13.02 14.25
N LYS A 107 -8.23 12.96 13.27
CA LYS A 107 -9.64 12.56 13.45
C LYS A 107 -10.05 11.43 12.49
N TYR A 108 -10.87 11.77 11.49
CA TYR A 108 -11.44 10.85 10.50
C TYR A 108 -10.35 10.21 9.64
N GLY A 109 -10.37 8.87 9.52
CA GLY A 109 -9.31 8.11 8.85
C GLY A 109 -7.91 8.34 9.43
N GLY A 110 -7.79 8.82 10.68
CA GLY A 110 -6.52 9.23 11.28
C GLY A 110 -5.91 10.49 10.66
N LYS A 111 -6.66 11.23 9.83
CA LYS A 111 -6.18 12.42 9.11
C LYS A 111 -6.26 13.66 9.98
N GLU A 112 -5.36 14.60 9.70
CA GLU A 112 -5.32 15.90 10.36
C GLU A 112 -6.49 16.76 9.89
N LEU A 113 -7.29 17.23 10.83
CA LEU A 113 -8.38 18.17 10.59
C LEU A 113 -7.85 19.59 10.74
N ASP A 114 -7.73 20.31 9.63
CA ASP A 114 -7.37 21.71 9.62
C ASP A 114 -8.63 22.58 9.80
N ARG A 115 -8.66 23.31 10.90
CA ARG A 115 -9.71 24.26 11.27
C ARG A 115 -9.28 25.73 11.18
N THR A 116 -8.09 25.96 10.64
CA THR A 116 -7.55 27.31 10.52
C THR A 116 -8.49 28.18 9.70
N SER A 117 -8.85 29.33 10.26
CA SER A 117 -9.74 30.30 9.63
C SER A 117 -11.09 29.73 9.15
N GLY A 118 -11.59 28.69 9.82
CA GLY A 118 -12.87 28.06 9.48
C GLY A 118 -12.82 27.14 8.27
N LEU A 119 -11.63 26.65 7.87
CA LEU A 119 -11.46 25.76 6.74
C LEU A 119 -12.20 24.42 6.91
N ASP A 120 -12.11 23.80 8.11
CA ASP A 120 -12.75 22.55 8.51
C ASP A 120 -12.60 21.42 7.47
N ALA A 121 -11.36 21.19 7.03
CA ALA A 121 -11.00 20.21 6.01
C ALA A 121 -9.95 19.23 6.51
N TYR A 122 -10.02 17.99 6.05
CA TYR A 122 -9.05 16.94 6.36
C TYR A 122 -7.91 16.93 5.34
N ASP A 123 -6.67 16.96 5.83
CA ASP A 123 -5.47 16.77 4.98
C ASP A 123 -5.20 15.29 4.75
N PHE A 124 -5.54 14.79 3.57
CA PHE A 124 -5.19 13.44 3.11
C PHE A 124 -3.82 13.39 2.41
N GLY A 125 -3.10 14.51 2.38
CA GLY A 125 -1.79 14.67 1.77
C GLY A 125 -1.84 15.07 0.31
N ALA A 126 -2.62 14.38 -0.52
CA ALA A 126 -2.76 14.72 -1.94
C ALA A 126 -3.87 15.72 -2.20
N ARG A 127 -4.95 15.58 -1.47
CA ARG A 127 -6.15 16.39 -1.58
C ARG A 127 -6.65 16.76 -0.19
N MET A 128 -7.29 17.92 -0.11
CA MET A 128 -8.07 18.28 1.07
C MET A 128 -9.47 17.70 0.92
N PHE A 129 -9.98 17.07 1.97
CA PHE A 129 -11.32 16.51 2.00
C PHE A 129 -12.25 17.37 2.85
N PHE A 130 -13.35 17.81 2.29
CA PHE A 130 -14.37 18.62 2.95
C PHE A 130 -15.53 17.73 3.38
N ALA A 131 -15.61 17.44 4.65
CA ALA A 131 -16.64 16.56 5.19
C ALA A 131 -18.06 17.17 5.12
N ASP A 132 -18.18 18.49 5.20
CA ASP A 132 -19.43 19.24 5.04
C ASP A 132 -20.01 19.15 3.62
N ARG A 133 -19.13 19.06 2.62
CA ARG A 133 -19.49 18.92 1.20
C ARG A 133 -19.47 17.47 0.72
N MET A 134 -19.00 16.54 1.56
CA MET A 134 -18.85 15.10 1.25
C MET A 134 -17.98 14.83 0.02
N GLN A 135 -16.99 15.71 -0.24
CA GLN A 135 -16.19 15.67 -1.47
C GLN A 135 -14.76 16.18 -1.28
N TRP A 136 -13.91 15.84 -2.24
CA TRP A 136 -12.57 16.41 -2.36
C TRP A 136 -12.62 17.88 -2.76
N GLY A 137 -11.69 18.67 -2.22
CA GLY A 137 -11.52 20.08 -2.58
C GLY A 137 -10.83 20.30 -3.91
N GLN A 138 -10.08 19.30 -4.38
CA GLN A 138 -9.40 19.31 -5.66
C GLN A 138 -9.91 18.17 -6.55
N MET A 139 -9.87 18.41 -7.85
CA MET A 139 -10.19 17.40 -8.86
C MET A 139 -9.23 16.21 -8.73
N ASP A 140 -9.75 15.00 -8.90
CA ASP A 140 -8.92 13.80 -8.94
C ASP A 140 -7.92 13.91 -10.10
N PRO A 141 -6.60 13.80 -9.83
CA PRO A 141 -5.60 13.79 -10.89
C PRO A 141 -5.79 12.68 -11.93
N LEU A 142 -6.58 11.65 -11.61
CA LEU A 142 -6.89 10.51 -12.49
C LEU A 142 -8.33 10.53 -13.04
N CYS A 143 -9.04 11.65 -12.93
CA CYS A 143 -10.44 11.76 -13.34
C CYS A 143 -10.68 11.33 -14.80
N GLU A 144 -9.69 11.49 -15.68
CA GLU A 144 -9.78 11.06 -17.08
C GLU A 144 -9.89 9.53 -17.27
N LYS A 145 -9.62 8.73 -16.20
CA LYS A 145 -9.78 7.28 -16.21
C LYS A 145 -11.15 6.82 -15.70
N TYR A 146 -11.90 7.72 -15.08
CA TYR A 146 -13.15 7.40 -14.37
C TYR A 146 -14.28 8.29 -14.84
N TYR A 147 -14.60 8.27 -16.13
CA TYR A 147 -15.65 9.11 -16.76
C TYR A 147 -17.03 8.95 -16.12
N ASP A 148 -17.29 7.79 -15.49
CA ASP A 148 -18.59 7.50 -14.86
C ASP A 148 -18.71 8.08 -13.44
N TRP A 149 -17.64 8.68 -12.90
CA TRP A 149 -17.60 9.19 -11.52
C TRP A 149 -17.24 10.67 -11.48
N SER A 150 -17.82 11.38 -10.49
CA SER A 150 -17.41 12.76 -10.23
C SER A 150 -15.94 12.80 -9.84
N PRO A 151 -15.12 13.69 -10.44
CA PRO A 151 -13.71 13.86 -10.05
C PRO A 151 -13.51 14.38 -8.63
N TYR A 152 -14.58 14.81 -7.97
CA TYR A 152 -14.59 15.26 -6.57
C TYR A 152 -15.23 14.24 -5.63
N GLY A 153 -15.68 13.09 -6.13
CA GLY A 153 -16.37 12.08 -5.33
C GLY A 153 -15.43 11.38 -4.34
N TYR A 154 -15.86 11.26 -3.08
CA TYR A 154 -15.16 10.52 -2.04
C TYR A 154 -15.73 9.11 -1.93
N CYS A 155 -14.85 8.10 -1.97
CA CYS A 155 -15.18 6.68 -1.74
C CYS A 155 -16.43 6.20 -2.51
N LYS A 156 -16.66 6.67 -3.74
CA LYS A 156 -17.85 6.35 -4.55
C LYS A 156 -19.17 6.49 -3.79
N ASN A 157 -19.28 7.48 -2.89
CA ASN A 157 -20.40 7.70 -1.97
C ASN A 157 -20.68 6.51 -1.02
N ARG A 158 -19.67 5.68 -0.71
CA ARG A 158 -19.77 4.55 0.22
C ARG A 158 -18.76 4.66 1.37
N PRO A 159 -18.76 5.74 2.16
CA PRO A 159 -17.72 6.01 3.18
C PRO A 159 -17.77 5.06 4.39
N PHE A 160 -18.78 4.19 4.49
CA PHE A 160 -18.83 3.15 5.52
C PHE A 160 -18.06 1.89 5.15
N ASN A 161 -17.87 1.63 3.85
CA ASN A 161 -17.29 0.39 3.34
C ASN A 161 -15.97 0.65 2.61
N LEU A 162 -15.70 1.90 2.25
CA LEU A 162 -14.51 2.28 1.50
C LEU A 162 -13.77 3.36 2.25
N ILE A 163 -12.47 3.24 2.28
CA ILE A 163 -11.55 4.26 2.76
C ILE A 163 -10.69 4.75 1.58
N ASP A 164 -10.27 6.00 1.64
CA ASP A 164 -9.21 6.54 0.79
C ASP A 164 -8.09 6.98 1.73
N PRO A 165 -7.10 6.12 2.01
CA PRO A 165 -6.11 6.36 3.06
C PRO A 165 -5.22 7.58 2.82
N ASN A 166 -5.08 8.05 1.59
CA ASN A 166 -4.10 9.10 1.25
C ASN A 166 -4.49 9.99 0.07
N GLY A 167 -5.67 9.80 -0.49
CA GLY A 167 -6.15 10.58 -1.64
C GLY A 167 -5.42 10.27 -2.96
N LYS A 168 -4.79 9.06 -3.13
CA LYS A 168 -3.95 8.69 -4.30
C LYS A 168 -3.78 7.19 -4.49
N ASP A 169 -2.63 6.73 -5.08
CA ASP A 169 -2.45 5.36 -5.61
C ASP A 169 -2.52 4.27 -4.57
N GLU A 170 -3.44 3.38 -4.80
CA GLU A 170 -3.61 2.11 -4.14
C GLU A 170 -3.80 1.03 -5.18
N TRP A 171 -3.38 -0.16 -4.83
CA TRP A 171 -3.55 -1.34 -5.62
C TRP A 171 -4.66 -2.18 -4.98
N ASP A 172 -5.81 -2.25 -5.63
CA ASP A 172 -6.90 -3.11 -5.22
C ASP A 172 -6.75 -4.45 -5.92
N ILE A 173 -6.66 -5.53 -5.16
CA ILE A 173 -6.45 -6.89 -5.65
C ILE A 173 -7.63 -7.75 -5.21
N ASP A 174 -8.23 -8.53 -6.13
CA ASP A 174 -9.27 -9.51 -5.78
C ASP A 174 -8.69 -10.83 -5.25
N GLN A 175 -9.56 -11.78 -4.95
CA GLN A 175 -9.17 -13.11 -4.45
C GLN A 175 -8.39 -13.93 -5.50
N GLN A 176 -8.57 -13.63 -6.77
CA GLN A 176 -7.87 -14.25 -7.90
C GLN A 176 -6.58 -13.50 -8.27
N GLY A 177 -6.21 -12.46 -7.51
CA GLY A 177 -5.00 -11.70 -7.74
C GLY A 177 -5.08 -10.65 -8.87
N HIS A 178 -6.27 -10.42 -9.46
CA HIS A 178 -6.40 -9.38 -10.48
C HIS A 178 -6.32 -8.00 -9.85
N VAL A 179 -5.60 -7.11 -10.51
CA VAL A 179 -5.58 -5.70 -10.16
C VAL A 179 -6.89 -5.04 -10.60
N LEU A 180 -7.81 -4.85 -9.64
CA LEU A 180 -9.11 -4.22 -9.87
C LEU A 180 -9.00 -2.72 -10.11
N SER A 181 -8.08 -2.08 -9.39
CA SER A 181 -7.80 -0.67 -9.55
C SER A 181 -6.37 -0.32 -9.16
N LYS A 182 -5.84 0.71 -9.79
CA LYS A 182 -4.56 1.31 -9.44
C LYS A 182 -4.72 2.82 -9.33
N ARG A 183 -4.38 3.37 -8.17
CA ARG A 183 -4.40 4.81 -7.91
C ARG A 183 -3.02 5.29 -7.46
N LYS A 184 -2.48 6.41 -7.98
CA LYS A 184 -1.14 6.91 -7.66
C LYS A 184 -1.03 7.56 -6.28
N THR A 185 -0.06 7.17 -5.41
CA THR A 185 0.20 7.77 -4.09
C THR A 185 1.49 8.61 -4.07
N SER A 186 1.64 9.48 -3.04
CA SER A 186 2.87 10.25 -2.85
C SER A 186 3.93 9.52 -2.03
N ASP A 187 3.55 8.66 -1.11
CA ASP A 187 4.44 8.20 -0.04
C ASP A 187 4.68 6.70 0.01
N LEU A 188 3.69 5.86 -0.33
CA LEU A 188 3.80 4.40 -0.31
C LEU A 188 3.07 3.79 -1.50
N ASP A 189 3.56 2.66 -1.99
CA ASP A 189 2.83 1.76 -2.88
C ASP A 189 2.09 0.76 -1.97
N SER A 190 0.78 0.95 -1.75
CA SER A 190 -0.05 0.14 -0.83
C SER A 190 -0.96 -0.80 -1.59
N PHE A 191 -0.98 -2.06 -1.17
CA PHE A 191 -1.77 -3.12 -1.77
C PHE A 191 -2.90 -3.51 -0.82
N TYR A 192 -4.12 -3.55 -1.33
CA TYR A 192 -5.33 -3.90 -0.58
C TYR A 192 -5.99 -5.10 -1.23
N LYS A 193 -6.36 -6.09 -0.43
CA LYS A 193 -7.27 -7.13 -0.87
C LYS A 193 -8.71 -6.63 -0.77
N VAL A 194 -9.50 -6.91 -1.81
CA VAL A 194 -10.93 -6.64 -1.88
C VAL A 194 -11.68 -7.94 -1.84
N GLU A 195 -12.57 -8.11 -0.86
CA GLU A 195 -13.45 -9.26 -0.74
C GLU A 195 -14.69 -9.08 -1.62
N ASP A 196 -15.43 -10.17 -1.87
CA ASP A 196 -16.62 -10.17 -2.74
C ASP A 196 -17.73 -9.23 -2.26
N ASP A 197 -17.80 -8.95 -0.95
CA ASP A 197 -18.71 -7.97 -0.35
C ASP A 197 -18.22 -6.51 -0.50
N GLY A 198 -17.06 -6.31 -1.10
CA GLY A 198 -16.42 -5.01 -1.31
C GLY A 198 -15.59 -4.53 -0.12
N HIS A 199 -15.44 -5.34 0.93
CA HIS A 199 -14.56 -5.02 2.04
C HIS A 199 -13.11 -5.01 1.60
N LYS A 200 -12.33 -4.03 2.09
CA LYS A 200 -10.90 -3.90 1.78
C LYS A 200 -10.07 -3.97 3.05
N TYR A 201 -8.94 -4.66 2.99
CA TYR A 201 -7.92 -4.57 4.02
C TYR A 201 -6.51 -4.50 3.42
N LEU A 202 -5.66 -3.76 4.10
CA LEU A 202 -4.27 -3.57 3.70
C LEU A 202 -3.50 -4.88 3.85
N ILE A 203 -2.83 -5.33 2.78
CA ILE A 203 -1.98 -6.52 2.81
C ILE A 203 -0.50 -6.19 2.82
N LEU A 204 -0.11 -5.06 2.20
CA LEU A 204 1.29 -4.64 2.13
C LEU A 204 1.39 -3.15 1.82
N SER A 205 2.43 -2.50 2.39
CA SER A 205 2.86 -1.15 1.98
C SER A 205 4.36 -1.14 1.71
N LEU A 206 4.76 -0.65 0.54
CA LEU A 206 6.14 -0.49 0.11
C LEU A 206 6.49 0.99 -0.03
N GLN A 207 7.77 1.33 0.06
CA GLN A 207 8.24 2.70 -0.19
C GLN A 207 7.92 3.12 -1.62
N LYS A 208 7.54 4.37 -1.80
CA LYS A 208 7.23 4.91 -3.13
C LYS A 208 8.40 4.77 -4.11
N GLY A 209 8.04 4.40 -5.34
CA GLY A 209 9.01 4.14 -6.40
C GLY A 209 9.67 2.77 -6.29
N THR A 210 9.16 1.92 -5.42
CA THR A 210 9.49 0.49 -5.38
C THR A 210 8.90 -0.22 -6.58
N ILE A 211 7.63 0.04 -6.88
CA ILE A 211 6.99 -0.46 -8.11
C ILE A 211 7.37 0.47 -9.27
N LEU A 212 8.33 0.04 -10.07
CA LEU A 212 8.84 0.81 -11.20
C LEU A 212 7.89 0.82 -12.38
N GLN A 213 7.19 -0.30 -12.60
CA GLN A 213 6.26 -0.49 -13.69
C GLN A 213 5.25 -1.57 -13.34
N TYR A 214 4.02 -1.38 -13.77
CA TYR A 214 2.99 -2.41 -13.85
C TYR A 214 2.43 -2.43 -15.26
N ARG A 215 2.20 -3.63 -15.79
CA ARG A 215 1.53 -3.84 -17.07
C ARG A 215 0.75 -5.15 -17.06
N GLN A 216 -0.28 -5.21 -17.87
CA GLN A 216 -0.92 -6.46 -18.26
C GLN A 216 -0.42 -6.88 -19.62
N SER A 217 -0.31 -8.17 -19.84
CA SER A 217 0.06 -8.79 -21.09
C SER A 217 -0.79 -10.04 -21.32
N THR A 218 -0.72 -10.60 -22.51
CA THR A 218 -1.41 -11.84 -22.85
C THR A 218 -0.39 -12.92 -23.18
N THR A 219 -0.70 -14.15 -22.83
CA THR A 219 0.07 -15.35 -23.13
C THR A 219 -0.86 -16.50 -23.52
N ASN A 220 -0.31 -17.53 -24.13
CA ASN A 220 -1.06 -18.76 -24.38
C ASN A 220 -0.99 -19.64 -23.12
N GLY A 221 -2.15 -20.08 -22.68
CA GLY A 221 -2.32 -21.14 -21.69
C GLY A 221 -2.38 -22.52 -22.38
N ASP A 222 -2.84 -23.51 -21.64
CA ASP A 222 -3.06 -24.85 -22.21
C ASP A 222 -4.21 -24.85 -23.23
N GLY A 223 -4.04 -25.56 -24.34
CA GLY A 223 -5.09 -25.81 -25.33
C GLY A 223 -5.59 -24.56 -26.06
N ASP A 224 -4.70 -23.69 -26.55
CA ASP A 224 -5.01 -22.47 -27.32
C ASP A 224 -5.81 -21.39 -26.53
N THR A 225 -5.91 -21.52 -25.22
CA THR A 225 -6.53 -20.52 -24.38
C THR A 225 -5.63 -19.29 -24.27
N ILE A 226 -6.16 -18.08 -24.54
CA ILE A 226 -5.45 -16.84 -24.31
C ILE A 226 -5.70 -16.40 -22.87
N LEU A 227 -4.64 -16.25 -22.09
CA LEU A 227 -4.66 -15.79 -20.71
C LEU A 227 -4.09 -14.37 -20.61
N THR A 228 -4.68 -13.57 -19.77
CA THR A 228 -4.10 -12.27 -19.34
C THR A 228 -3.24 -12.52 -18.12
N TYR A 229 -2.05 -11.92 -18.07
CA TYR A 229 -1.19 -11.97 -16.90
C TYR A 229 -0.69 -10.59 -16.50
N ASP A 230 -0.50 -10.39 -15.22
CA ASP A 230 0.04 -9.18 -14.61
C ASP A 230 1.57 -9.26 -14.49
N VAL A 231 2.25 -8.12 -14.68
CA VAL A 231 3.70 -7.99 -14.49
C VAL A 231 3.98 -6.75 -13.66
N PHE A 232 4.56 -6.94 -12.48
CA PHE A 232 5.13 -5.90 -11.65
C PHE A 232 6.65 -5.90 -11.80
N LYS A 233 7.23 -4.75 -12.14
CA LYS A 233 8.68 -4.53 -12.12
C LYS A 233 9.04 -3.81 -10.83
N ILE A 234 9.86 -4.42 -9.99
CA ILE A 234 10.06 -4.05 -8.60
C ILE A 234 11.54 -3.75 -8.36
N ARG A 235 11.81 -2.73 -7.56
CA ARG A 235 13.16 -2.39 -7.14
C ARG A 235 13.48 -2.99 -5.77
N GLY A 236 14.58 -3.75 -5.70
CA GLY A 236 15.12 -4.35 -4.49
C GLY A 236 14.52 -5.71 -4.16
N ASP A 237 15.38 -6.69 -3.92
CA ASP A 237 15.01 -8.09 -3.67
C ASP A 237 14.09 -8.24 -2.44
N GLU A 238 14.33 -7.47 -1.36
CA GLU A 238 13.46 -7.49 -0.17
C GLU A 238 12.03 -7.06 -0.49
N ASN A 239 11.89 -6.04 -1.33
CA ASN A 239 10.58 -5.55 -1.75
C ASN A 239 9.86 -6.53 -2.69
N GLY A 240 10.63 -7.16 -3.60
CA GLY A 240 10.11 -8.21 -4.48
C GLY A 240 9.57 -9.39 -3.69
N VAL A 241 10.35 -9.88 -2.71
CA VAL A 241 9.95 -10.97 -1.81
C VAL A 241 8.75 -10.58 -0.95
N ALA A 242 8.73 -9.35 -0.41
CA ALA A 242 7.61 -8.89 0.42
C ALA A 242 6.29 -8.87 -0.37
N LEU A 243 6.32 -8.35 -1.61
CA LEU A 243 5.13 -8.34 -2.47
C LEU A 243 4.71 -9.75 -2.90
N PHE A 244 5.67 -10.60 -3.29
CA PHE A 244 5.42 -11.99 -3.63
C PHE A 244 4.73 -12.76 -2.49
N LYS A 245 5.27 -12.67 -1.26
CA LYS A 245 4.68 -13.33 -0.08
C LYS A 245 3.28 -12.79 0.24
N ALA A 246 3.09 -11.48 0.18
CA ALA A 246 1.79 -10.86 0.43
C ALA A 246 0.75 -11.35 -0.58
N MET A 247 1.08 -11.36 -1.88
CA MET A 247 0.18 -11.86 -2.92
C MET A 247 -0.11 -13.36 -2.75
N SER A 248 0.92 -14.17 -2.50
CA SER A 248 0.78 -15.62 -2.28
C SER A 248 -0.09 -15.96 -1.08
N ALA A 249 -0.02 -15.16 0.00
CA ALA A 249 -0.80 -15.39 1.22
C ALA A 249 -2.26 -14.94 1.12
N HIS A 250 -2.57 -13.98 0.25
CA HIS A 250 -3.88 -13.35 0.21
C HIS A 250 -4.69 -13.64 -1.06
N THR A 251 -4.13 -14.38 -2.01
CA THR A 251 -4.81 -14.79 -3.25
C THR A 251 -4.77 -16.30 -3.42
N GLY A 252 -5.73 -16.86 -4.15
CA GLY A 252 -5.82 -18.29 -4.39
C GLY A 252 -5.11 -18.76 -5.65
N VAL A 253 -4.19 -17.96 -6.21
CA VAL A 253 -3.55 -18.21 -7.49
C VAL A 253 -2.04 -18.32 -7.38
N GLU A 254 -1.40 -18.86 -8.43
CA GLU A 254 0.04 -18.96 -8.51
C GLU A 254 0.67 -17.62 -8.91
N TRP A 255 1.70 -17.25 -8.18
CA TRP A 255 2.58 -16.11 -8.44
C TRP A 255 4.00 -16.58 -8.66
N SER A 256 4.73 -15.90 -9.52
CA SER A 256 6.14 -16.18 -9.75
C SER A 256 6.98 -14.91 -9.69
N LEU A 257 8.09 -14.96 -8.95
CA LEU A 257 9.03 -13.86 -8.74
C LEU A 257 10.38 -14.19 -9.37
N ALA A 258 10.79 -13.45 -10.39
CA ALA A 258 12.13 -13.51 -10.96
C ALA A 258 13.03 -12.43 -10.39
N LYS A 259 14.14 -12.80 -9.75
CA LYS A 259 15.17 -11.88 -9.22
C LYS A 259 16.29 -11.74 -10.23
N THR A 260 16.58 -10.50 -10.66
CA THR A 260 17.56 -10.22 -11.71
C THR A 260 18.61 -9.19 -11.29
N GLY A 261 19.71 -9.12 -12.03
CA GLY A 261 20.74 -8.09 -11.87
C GLY A 261 21.57 -8.23 -10.61
N ILE A 262 21.72 -7.13 -9.86
CA ILE A 262 22.55 -7.04 -8.64
C ILE A 262 21.72 -7.44 -7.42
N VAL A 263 22.31 -8.16 -6.48
CA VAL A 263 21.64 -8.57 -5.23
C VAL A 263 21.31 -7.38 -4.33
N GLY A 264 20.18 -7.45 -3.64
CA GLY A 264 19.79 -6.54 -2.56
C GLY A 264 19.04 -5.30 -3.06
N LYS A 265 19.22 -4.14 -2.41
CA LYS A 265 18.45 -2.91 -2.66
C LYS A 265 18.47 -2.37 -4.10
N LYS A 266 19.46 -2.76 -4.88
CA LYS A 266 19.59 -2.42 -6.31
C LYS A 266 19.12 -3.53 -7.24
N GLY A 267 18.63 -4.64 -6.71
CA GLY A 267 18.01 -5.73 -7.45
C GLY A 267 16.85 -5.22 -8.30
N LEU A 268 16.57 -5.93 -9.36
CA LEU A 268 15.45 -5.65 -10.23
C LEU A 268 14.65 -6.93 -10.40
N ASP A 269 13.47 -6.95 -9.82
CA ASP A 269 12.64 -8.13 -9.75
C ASP A 269 11.40 -7.98 -10.60
N PHE A 270 10.87 -9.11 -11.04
CA PHE A 270 9.64 -9.19 -11.82
C PHE A 270 8.70 -10.20 -11.16
N LEU A 271 7.55 -9.72 -10.74
CA LEU A 271 6.47 -10.53 -10.17
C LEU A 271 5.38 -10.69 -11.22
N THR A 272 4.92 -11.91 -11.46
CA THR A 272 3.88 -12.22 -12.43
C THR A 272 2.81 -13.13 -11.85
N SER A 273 1.58 -13.05 -12.37
CA SER A 273 0.53 -14.05 -12.21
C SER A 273 -0.37 -14.07 -13.42
N SER A 274 -0.67 -15.25 -13.92
CA SER A 274 -1.68 -15.51 -14.95
C SER A 274 -3.07 -15.80 -14.36
N HIS A 275 -3.24 -15.58 -13.05
CA HIS A 275 -4.49 -15.74 -12.31
C HIS A 275 -5.06 -17.16 -12.33
N VAL A 276 -4.17 -18.15 -12.47
CA VAL A 276 -4.51 -19.58 -12.45
C VAL A 276 -3.94 -20.22 -11.19
N THR A 277 -4.68 -21.17 -10.62
CA THR A 277 -4.34 -21.80 -9.33
C THR A 277 -3.15 -22.78 -9.44
N ASP A 278 -2.96 -23.41 -10.59
CA ASP A 278 -2.05 -24.54 -10.74
C ASP A 278 -0.94 -24.31 -11.75
N ALA A 279 -0.80 -23.10 -12.30
CA ALA A 279 0.24 -22.78 -13.27
C ALA A 279 0.43 -21.26 -13.43
N GLU A 280 1.67 -20.83 -13.60
CA GLU A 280 2.00 -19.45 -13.91
C GLU A 280 2.63 -19.34 -15.31
N PHE A 281 1.80 -19.02 -16.30
CA PHE A 281 2.19 -18.91 -17.71
C PHE A 281 2.91 -17.60 -18.04
N GLY A 282 2.66 -16.53 -17.28
CA GLY A 282 3.22 -15.20 -17.53
C GLY A 282 4.72 -15.15 -17.32
N MET A 283 5.27 -15.89 -16.35
CA MET A 283 6.72 -15.98 -16.14
C MET A 283 7.42 -16.65 -17.32
N LYS A 284 6.85 -17.72 -17.85
CA LYS A 284 7.38 -18.39 -19.05
C LYS A 284 7.42 -17.45 -20.25
N ASP A 285 6.36 -16.69 -20.46
CA ASP A 285 6.31 -15.67 -21.51
C ASP A 285 7.34 -14.56 -21.27
N LEU A 286 7.45 -14.06 -20.04
CA LEU A 286 8.40 -13.02 -19.65
C LEU A 286 9.87 -13.46 -19.85
N ILE A 287 10.20 -14.71 -19.52
CA ILE A 287 11.52 -15.32 -19.77
C ILE A 287 11.82 -15.31 -21.26
N ASN A 288 10.89 -15.83 -22.07
CA ASN A 288 11.09 -16.02 -23.51
C ASN A 288 11.14 -14.70 -24.29
N ASN A 289 10.38 -13.70 -23.89
CA ASN A 289 10.24 -12.46 -24.65
C ASN A 289 11.05 -11.29 -24.09
N GLN A 290 11.41 -11.33 -22.80
CA GLN A 290 12.10 -10.21 -22.15
C GLN A 290 13.38 -10.61 -21.40
N LEU A 291 13.33 -11.54 -20.44
CA LEU A 291 14.46 -11.76 -19.52
C LEU A 291 15.69 -12.34 -20.22
N LYS A 292 15.51 -13.23 -21.20
CA LYS A 292 16.64 -13.78 -21.98
C LYS A 292 17.42 -12.72 -22.77
N ASN A 293 16.83 -11.53 -22.99
CA ASN A 293 17.41 -10.46 -23.78
C ASN A 293 18.18 -9.45 -22.91
N GLY A 294 19.19 -9.93 -22.18
CA GLY A 294 20.14 -9.07 -21.44
C GLY A 294 19.92 -8.92 -19.94
N TYR A 295 18.95 -9.64 -19.35
CA TYR A 295 18.83 -9.70 -17.89
C TYR A 295 19.69 -10.83 -17.31
N LYS A 296 20.41 -10.55 -16.23
CA LYS A 296 21.10 -11.57 -15.46
C LYS A 296 20.12 -12.16 -14.45
N LEU A 297 19.46 -13.25 -14.84
CA LEU A 297 18.56 -13.99 -13.95
C LEU A 297 19.37 -14.71 -12.86
N ARG A 298 18.93 -14.61 -11.60
CA ARG A 298 19.59 -15.19 -10.43
C ARG A 298 18.73 -16.25 -9.74
N GLU A 299 17.43 -15.97 -9.63
CA GLU A 299 16.54 -16.83 -8.87
C GLU A 299 15.12 -16.67 -9.44
N ILE A 300 14.35 -17.75 -9.40
CA ILE A 300 12.90 -17.73 -9.61
C ILE A 300 12.24 -18.46 -8.45
N ASP A 301 11.34 -17.73 -7.76
CA ASP A 301 10.44 -18.30 -6.76
C ASP A 301 9.03 -18.39 -7.35
N HIS A 302 8.28 -19.46 -7.05
CA HIS A 302 6.84 -19.47 -7.28
C HIS A 302 6.12 -20.10 -6.07
N ASN A 303 4.86 -19.76 -5.84
CA ASN A 303 4.10 -20.36 -4.77
C ASN A 303 3.21 -21.49 -5.29
N HIS A 304 2.95 -22.44 -4.41
CA HIS A 304 1.93 -23.45 -4.61
C HIS A 304 0.71 -23.14 -3.72
N PRO A 305 -0.39 -22.60 -4.27
CA PRO A 305 -1.57 -22.25 -3.48
C PRO A 305 -2.21 -23.44 -2.73
N ARG A 306 -2.01 -24.65 -3.25
CA ARG A 306 -2.47 -25.91 -2.61
C ARG A 306 -1.46 -26.49 -1.63
N ASN A 307 -0.37 -25.80 -1.33
CA ASN A 307 0.69 -26.22 -0.41
C ASN A 307 1.37 -27.56 -0.78
N THR A 308 1.50 -27.85 -2.07
CA THR A 308 2.24 -29.02 -2.56
C THR A 308 3.73 -28.79 -2.34
N LEU A 309 4.42 -29.72 -1.69
CA LEU A 309 5.83 -29.60 -1.27
C LEU A 309 6.85 -29.94 -2.37
N TYR A 310 6.42 -30.39 -3.51
CA TYR A 310 7.31 -30.79 -4.61
C TYR A 310 6.90 -30.12 -5.92
N PRO A 311 7.88 -29.94 -6.84
CA PRO A 311 7.62 -29.31 -8.14
C PRO A 311 6.73 -30.19 -9.02
N SER A 312 5.87 -29.56 -9.79
CA SER A 312 5.04 -30.27 -10.76
C SER A 312 5.91 -30.91 -11.84
N GLY A 313 5.52 -32.10 -12.30
CA GLY A 313 6.26 -32.86 -13.32
C GLY A 313 7.46 -33.64 -12.81
N VAL A 314 7.70 -33.70 -11.50
CA VAL A 314 8.79 -34.49 -10.89
C VAL A 314 8.70 -36.00 -11.20
N ASP A 315 7.50 -36.52 -11.48
CA ASP A 315 7.23 -37.90 -11.86
C ASP A 315 7.64 -38.22 -13.31
N THR A 316 7.54 -37.26 -14.21
CA THR A 316 7.78 -37.46 -15.65
C THR A 316 8.99 -36.73 -16.21
N GLY A 317 9.40 -35.65 -15.53
CA GLY A 317 10.49 -34.77 -15.95
C GLY A 317 10.27 -33.98 -17.24
N ASN A 318 9.07 -34.05 -17.85
CA ASN A 318 8.78 -33.48 -19.17
C ASN A 318 7.56 -32.52 -19.15
N LYS A 319 7.06 -32.13 -18.00
CA LYS A 319 5.96 -31.16 -17.85
C LYS A 319 6.17 -30.32 -16.59
N GLY A 320 5.32 -29.31 -16.38
CA GLY A 320 5.28 -28.48 -15.18
C GLY A 320 6.60 -27.80 -14.86
N ASP A 321 6.90 -27.64 -13.57
CA ASP A 321 8.06 -26.91 -13.06
C ASP A 321 9.39 -27.53 -13.49
N ILE A 322 9.46 -28.87 -13.59
CA ILE A 322 10.68 -29.55 -14.03
C ILE A 322 10.99 -29.25 -15.52
N LEU A 323 9.98 -29.16 -16.39
CA LEU A 323 10.19 -28.74 -17.77
C LEU A 323 10.63 -27.26 -17.84
N VAL A 324 10.02 -26.39 -17.05
CA VAL A 324 10.42 -24.97 -16.95
C VAL A 324 11.85 -24.86 -16.42
N ALA A 325 12.23 -25.64 -15.40
CA ALA A 325 13.59 -25.68 -14.88
C ALA A 325 14.63 -26.08 -15.95
N LYS A 326 14.32 -27.04 -16.82
CA LYS A 326 15.17 -27.40 -17.97
C LYS A 326 15.34 -26.22 -18.92
N GLN A 327 14.24 -25.58 -19.32
CA GLN A 327 14.28 -24.39 -20.19
C GLN A 327 15.09 -23.24 -19.60
N ILE A 328 14.96 -22.98 -18.30
CA ILE A 328 15.75 -21.95 -17.58
C ILE A 328 17.23 -22.33 -17.59
N THR A 329 17.56 -23.59 -17.32
CA THR A 329 18.94 -24.08 -17.35
C THR A 329 19.55 -23.94 -18.75
N ASP A 330 18.82 -24.24 -19.79
CA ASP A 330 19.26 -24.11 -21.19
C ASP A 330 19.52 -22.65 -21.60
N ILE A 331 18.71 -21.69 -21.08
CA ILE A 331 18.81 -20.27 -21.46
C ILE A 331 19.85 -19.52 -20.59
N PHE A 332 19.86 -19.75 -19.28
CA PHE A 332 20.63 -18.95 -18.31
C PHE A 332 21.76 -19.73 -17.61
N GLY A 333 21.83 -21.05 -17.83
CA GLY A 333 22.75 -21.93 -17.12
C GLY A 333 22.24 -22.45 -15.79
N SER A 334 22.97 -23.39 -15.21
CA SER A 334 22.61 -24.08 -13.95
C SER A 334 22.83 -23.25 -12.68
N SER A 335 23.25 -21.99 -12.78
CA SER A 335 23.48 -21.12 -11.62
C SER A 335 22.22 -20.40 -11.13
N VAL A 336 21.11 -20.52 -11.86
CA VAL A 336 19.82 -19.95 -11.46
C VAL A 336 19.20 -20.83 -10.37
N ILE A 337 18.84 -20.23 -9.26
CA ILE A 337 18.18 -20.90 -8.13
C ILE A 337 16.68 -20.93 -8.41
N LEU A 338 16.05 -22.10 -8.22
CA LEU A 338 14.62 -22.29 -8.39
C LEU A 338 14.00 -22.75 -7.08
N LYS A 339 12.92 -22.08 -6.64
CA LYS A 339 12.26 -22.35 -5.36
C LYS A 339 10.76 -22.40 -5.47
N ILE A 340 10.15 -23.30 -4.71
CA ILE A 340 8.74 -23.28 -4.38
C ILE A 340 8.59 -22.60 -3.01
N TYR A 341 7.65 -21.68 -2.92
CA TYR A 341 7.25 -21.07 -1.67
C TYR A 341 5.92 -21.65 -1.19
N ILE A 342 5.88 -22.05 0.07
CA ILE A 342 4.70 -22.61 0.73
C ILE A 342 4.12 -21.56 1.67
N PRO A 343 2.99 -20.89 1.31
CA PRO A 343 2.47 -19.76 2.08
C PRO A 343 2.10 -20.10 3.52
N VAL A 344 1.61 -21.33 3.79
CA VAL A 344 1.14 -21.74 5.13
C VAL A 344 2.28 -21.90 6.13
N THR A 345 3.45 -22.38 5.70
CA THR A 345 4.62 -22.62 6.58
C THR A 345 5.67 -21.51 6.47
N ASP A 346 5.54 -20.60 5.51
CA ASP A 346 6.52 -19.56 5.16
C ASP A 346 7.90 -20.16 4.79
N GLU A 347 7.90 -21.34 4.17
CA GLU A 347 9.11 -22.09 3.81
C GLU A 347 9.37 -22.05 2.31
N TYR A 348 10.66 -22.19 1.95
CA TYR A 348 11.12 -22.33 0.59
C TYR A 348 11.75 -23.69 0.37
N ILE A 349 11.38 -24.34 -0.73
CA ILE A 349 11.92 -25.64 -1.17
C ILE A 349 12.68 -25.42 -2.45
N GLU A 350 13.98 -25.68 -2.47
CA GLU A 350 14.80 -25.60 -3.67
C GLU A 350 14.66 -26.85 -4.54
N TYR A 351 14.63 -26.64 -5.86
CA TYR A 351 14.59 -27.70 -6.85
C TYR A 351 15.40 -27.34 -8.10
N ASN A 352 15.61 -28.29 -8.98
CA ASN A 352 16.31 -28.09 -10.25
C ASN A 352 15.76 -29.03 -11.34
N SER A 353 16.33 -28.94 -12.54
CA SER A 353 15.90 -29.74 -13.71
C SER A 353 16.06 -31.27 -13.57
N ASN A 354 16.79 -31.71 -12.53
CA ASN A 354 17.05 -33.12 -12.27
C ASN A 354 16.38 -33.64 -10.98
N SER A 355 15.61 -32.79 -10.29
CA SER A 355 14.93 -33.16 -9.05
C SER A 355 13.95 -34.31 -9.29
N ILE A 356 13.94 -35.25 -8.35
CA ILE A 356 13.07 -36.44 -8.31
C ILE A 356 12.29 -36.47 -7.00
N PHE A 357 11.27 -37.31 -6.93
CA PHE A 357 10.35 -37.35 -5.77
C PHE A 357 11.04 -37.54 -4.42
N SER A 358 12.07 -38.42 -4.39
CA SER A 358 12.82 -38.71 -3.18
C SER A 358 13.65 -37.53 -2.63
N ASP A 359 13.78 -36.44 -3.39
CA ASP A 359 14.47 -35.23 -2.90
C ASP A 359 13.59 -34.42 -1.94
N PHE A 360 12.28 -34.74 -1.85
CA PHE A 360 11.27 -34.00 -1.10
C PHE A 360 10.57 -34.85 -0.02
N GLU A 361 11.01 -36.07 0.22
CA GLU A 361 10.61 -36.94 1.33
C GLU A 361 11.53 -36.69 2.55
#